data_633dd6b8d32bba09d511f7072f473df8
#
_entry.id   633dd6b8d32bba09d511f7072f473df8
#
_cell.length_a   1.000
_cell.length_b   1.000
_cell.length_c   1.000
_cell.angle_alpha   90.00
_cell.angle_beta   90.00
_cell.angle_gamma   90.00
#
_symmetry.space_group_name_H-M   'P 1'
#
loop_
_entity.id
_entity.type
_entity.pdbx_description
1 polymer ?
#
loop_
_entity_poly.entity_id
_entity_poly.type
_entity_poly.pdbx_seq_one_letter_code
_entity_poly.pdbx_strand_id
1 'polypeptide(L)'
;MAMMTLGAPILSPARMQLRHLTMFAAWESDAAIDDFLDSTKLGRELATGWHVRMAFQRRWGYISEFAGLAESVGEQDPAAPVVAVTLARMKLPQVPRFIHWGKPVEELVRDHPGTTLAIAAMRLPRTVSTFSVWTSQQEMVDMVHGHSAVPRPERHIAAMAERQRKDFHFEFTTLRFKPIAEYGMWDGRTHIVPT
;
A
#
# COMPACT_ATOMS: atom_id res chain seq x y z
N MET A 1 4.60 -11.56 -1.04
CA MET A 1 3.39 -11.46 -1.88
C MET A 1 3.82 -11.23 -3.32
N ALA A 2 3.11 -11.79 -4.30
CA ALA A 2 3.36 -11.50 -5.71
C ALA A 2 2.90 -10.08 -6.05
N MET A 3 3.73 -9.34 -6.78
CA MET A 3 3.44 -7.94 -7.12
C MET A 3 2.47 -7.82 -8.30
N MET A 4 1.65 -6.79 -8.27
CA MET A 4 0.68 -6.47 -9.32
C MET A 4 0.77 -5.00 -9.71
N THR A 5 0.50 -4.71 -10.98
CA THR A 5 0.36 -3.33 -11.48
C THR A 5 -1.04 -2.80 -11.17
N LEU A 6 -1.12 -1.67 -10.48
CA LEU A 6 -2.39 -0.98 -10.21
C LEU A 6 -3.07 -0.53 -11.52
N GLY A 7 -4.39 -0.65 -11.57
CA GLY A 7 -5.21 -0.19 -12.70
C GLY A 7 -5.08 -1.01 -13.98
N ALA A 8 -4.16 -1.98 -14.04
CA ALA A 8 -4.06 -2.85 -15.22
C ALA A 8 -5.29 -3.78 -15.34
N PRO A 9 -5.69 -4.17 -16.56
CA PRO A 9 -6.78 -5.13 -16.76
C PRO A 9 -6.49 -6.45 -16.04
N ILE A 10 -7.50 -7.04 -15.40
CA ILE A 10 -7.36 -8.16 -14.47
C ILE A 10 -6.80 -9.41 -15.15
N LEU A 11 -7.22 -9.67 -16.38
CA LEU A 11 -6.77 -10.81 -17.18
C LEU A 11 -5.58 -10.46 -18.08
N SER A 12 -4.94 -9.29 -17.88
CA SER A 12 -3.78 -8.89 -18.65
C SER A 12 -2.50 -9.50 -18.08
N PRO A 13 -1.56 -9.99 -18.91
CA PRO A 13 -0.21 -10.35 -18.47
C PRO A 13 0.52 -9.19 -17.77
N ALA A 14 0.20 -7.93 -18.11
CA ALA A 14 0.75 -6.74 -17.48
C ALA A 14 0.29 -6.57 -16.01
N ARG A 15 -0.79 -7.24 -15.59
CA ARG A 15 -1.30 -7.17 -14.20
C ARG A 15 -0.37 -7.86 -13.23
N MET A 16 0.08 -9.07 -13.56
CA MET A 16 0.87 -9.91 -12.65
C MET A 16 2.35 -9.78 -12.95
N GLN A 17 3.11 -9.26 -12.00
CA GLN A 17 4.57 -9.16 -12.11
C GLN A 17 5.23 -10.35 -11.41
N LEU A 18 5.14 -11.52 -12.03
CA LEU A 18 5.55 -12.81 -11.42
C LEU A 18 7.05 -12.89 -11.06
N ARG A 19 7.88 -12.01 -11.58
CA ARG A 19 9.31 -11.91 -11.26
C ARG A 19 9.61 -10.98 -10.09
N HIS A 20 8.60 -10.28 -9.58
CA HIS A 20 8.75 -9.33 -8.49
C HIS A 20 8.03 -9.84 -7.25
N LEU A 21 8.79 -9.90 -6.16
CA LEU A 21 8.28 -10.23 -4.84
C LEU A 21 8.26 -8.96 -3.99
N THR A 22 7.16 -8.75 -3.27
CA THR A 22 7.09 -7.71 -2.24
C THR A 22 6.90 -8.33 -0.87
N MET A 23 7.60 -7.77 0.11
CA MET A 23 7.46 -8.10 1.52
C MET A 23 7.09 -6.85 2.30
N PHE A 24 6.16 -6.98 3.23
CA PHE A 24 5.83 -5.99 4.23
C PHE A 24 5.93 -6.66 5.60
N ALA A 25 6.76 -6.12 6.49
CA ALA A 25 7.04 -6.71 7.78
C ALA A 25 7.17 -5.63 8.87
N ALA A 26 6.80 -5.97 10.09
CA ALA A 26 7.06 -5.18 11.28
C ALA A 26 8.29 -5.75 12.01
N TRP A 27 9.12 -4.87 12.54
CA TRP A 27 10.37 -5.18 13.19
C TRP A 27 10.43 -4.53 14.56
N GLU A 28 11.11 -5.17 15.49
CA GLU A 28 11.28 -4.65 16.85
C GLU A 28 12.31 -3.52 16.92
N SER A 29 13.27 -3.50 15.97
CA SER A 29 14.33 -2.49 15.89
C SER A 29 14.95 -2.42 14.49
N ASP A 30 15.67 -1.33 14.21
CA ASP A 30 16.49 -1.22 12.99
C ASP A 30 17.58 -2.29 12.92
N ALA A 31 18.19 -2.65 14.05
CA ALA A 31 19.17 -3.72 14.12
C ALA A 31 18.60 -5.09 13.69
N ALA A 32 17.32 -5.36 13.99
CA ALA A 32 16.66 -6.59 13.55
C ALA A 32 16.41 -6.59 12.02
N ILE A 33 16.19 -5.41 11.41
CA ILE A 33 16.12 -5.29 9.96
C ILE A 33 17.49 -5.58 9.35
N ASP A 34 18.56 -4.96 9.88
CA ASP A 34 19.93 -5.14 9.39
C ASP A 34 20.36 -6.62 9.48
N ASP A 35 20.13 -7.25 10.62
CA ASP A 35 20.43 -8.68 10.80
C ASP A 35 19.66 -9.55 9.80
N PHE A 36 18.38 -9.32 9.59
CA PHE A 36 17.60 -10.03 8.60
C PHE A 36 18.16 -9.88 7.18
N LEU A 37 18.47 -8.64 6.78
CA LEU A 37 18.98 -8.34 5.44
C LEU A 37 20.36 -8.99 5.19
N ASP A 38 21.22 -9.04 6.22
CA ASP A 38 22.58 -9.53 6.11
C ASP A 38 22.68 -11.05 6.32
N SER A 39 21.92 -11.60 7.28
CA SER A 39 22.12 -12.98 7.73
C SER A 39 21.27 -14.00 6.96
N THR A 40 20.07 -13.61 6.46
CA THR A 40 19.17 -14.55 5.81
C THR A 40 19.32 -14.58 4.28
N LYS A 41 19.06 -15.73 3.65
CA LYS A 41 19.06 -15.83 2.18
C LYS A 41 18.02 -14.89 1.56
N LEU A 42 16.79 -14.89 2.11
CA LEU A 42 15.72 -14.03 1.63
C LEU A 42 16.04 -12.54 1.83
N GLY A 43 16.61 -12.19 2.98
CA GLY A 43 17.03 -10.82 3.29
C GLY A 43 18.04 -10.28 2.29
N ARG A 44 19.09 -11.06 1.99
CA ARG A 44 20.08 -10.69 0.97
C ARG A 44 19.49 -10.51 -0.42
N GLU A 45 18.54 -11.37 -0.80
CA GLU A 45 17.82 -11.22 -2.08
C GLU A 45 16.99 -9.92 -2.10
N LEU A 46 16.27 -9.63 -1.01
CA LEU A 46 15.46 -8.41 -0.90
C LEU A 46 16.31 -7.13 -0.82
N ALA A 47 17.50 -7.20 -0.20
CA ALA A 47 18.43 -6.07 -0.12
C ALA A 47 18.95 -5.61 -1.48
N THR A 48 18.93 -6.46 -2.51
CA THR A 48 19.31 -6.06 -3.88
C THR A 48 18.22 -5.23 -4.58
N GLY A 49 17.00 -5.25 -4.08
CA GLY A 49 15.86 -4.50 -4.61
C GLY A 49 15.66 -3.16 -3.92
N TRP A 50 14.62 -2.46 -4.36
CA TRP A 50 14.17 -1.25 -3.67
C TRP A 50 13.48 -1.60 -2.35
N HIS A 51 13.82 -0.90 -1.29
CA HIS A 51 13.10 -0.98 -0.02
C HIS A 51 13.10 0.33 0.73
N VAL A 52 12.12 0.51 1.60
CA VAL A 52 11.94 1.69 2.44
C VAL A 52 11.73 1.29 3.90
N ARG A 53 12.48 1.93 4.81
CA ARG A 53 12.22 1.87 6.25
C ARG A 53 11.19 2.90 6.62
N MET A 54 10.27 2.52 7.48
CA MET A 54 9.11 3.35 7.80
C MET A 54 8.80 3.28 9.29
N ALA A 55 8.44 4.43 9.88
CA ALA A 55 7.88 4.50 11.22
C ALA A 55 6.34 4.47 11.15
N PHE A 56 5.73 3.60 11.95
CA PHE A 56 4.28 3.50 12.03
C PHE A 56 3.68 4.79 12.62
N GLN A 57 2.55 5.25 12.05
CA GLN A 57 1.84 6.43 12.51
C GLN A 57 0.38 6.14 12.89
N ARG A 58 -0.35 5.38 12.07
CA ARG A 58 -1.77 5.18 12.29
C ARG A 58 -2.33 3.94 11.62
N ARG A 59 -3.34 3.34 12.27
CA ARG A 59 -4.11 2.19 11.76
C ARG A 59 -5.60 2.50 11.79
N TRP A 60 -6.28 2.10 10.73
CA TRP A 60 -7.74 1.98 10.67
C TRP A 60 -8.11 0.54 10.32
N GLY A 61 -9.13 0.03 11.00
CA GLY A 61 -9.57 -1.33 10.79
C GLY A 61 -8.67 -2.37 11.46
N TYR A 62 -8.75 -3.61 11.00
CA TYR A 62 -8.10 -4.74 11.66
C TYR A 62 -7.60 -5.77 10.64
N ILE A 63 -6.42 -6.29 10.90
CA ILE A 63 -5.88 -7.53 10.33
C ILE A 63 -5.03 -8.23 11.39
N SER A 64 -5.13 -9.55 11.47
CA SER A 64 -4.55 -10.33 12.56
C SER A 64 -3.03 -10.19 12.67
N GLU A 65 -2.30 -10.07 11.54
CA GLU A 65 -0.83 -9.92 11.53
C GLU A 65 -0.35 -8.64 12.22
N PHE A 66 -1.18 -7.60 12.27
CA PHE A 66 -0.84 -6.30 12.85
C PHE A 66 -1.79 -5.90 13.98
N ALA A 67 -2.40 -6.88 14.63
CA ALA A 67 -3.34 -6.63 15.74
C ALA A 67 -2.69 -5.90 16.93
N GLY A 68 -1.38 -6.10 17.15
CA GLY A 68 -0.63 -5.47 18.23
C GLY A 68 -0.26 -4.00 17.99
N LEU A 69 -0.45 -3.46 16.78
CA LEU A 69 -0.18 -2.05 16.53
C LEU A 69 -1.24 -1.17 17.22
N ALA A 70 -0.81 -0.07 17.81
CA ALA A 70 -1.70 0.97 18.35
C ALA A 70 -2.59 1.56 17.24
N GLU A 71 -3.64 2.29 17.60
CA GLU A 71 -4.45 3.01 16.60
C GLU A 71 -3.70 4.20 16.02
N SER A 72 -2.91 4.89 16.83
CA SER A 72 -2.12 6.06 16.42
C SER A 72 -0.88 6.21 17.29
N VAL A 73 0.21 6.70 16.70
CA VAL A 73 1.48 6.99 17.38
C VAL A 73 2.04 8.32 16.89
N GLY A 74 2.42 9.20 17.81
CA GLY A 74 3.04 10.49 17.53
C GLY A 74 2.13 11.50 16.86
N GLU A 75 2.69 12.65 16.53
CA GLU A 75 2.02 13.70 15.76
C GLU A 75 2.13 13.42 14.27
N GLN A 76 1.14 13.86 13.52
CA GLN A 76 1.09 13.75 12.06
C GLN A 76 1.24 15.14 11.45
N ASP A 77 2.20 15.27 10.55
CA ASP A 77 2.40 16.48 9.76
C ASP A 77 1.70 16.34 8.40
N PRO A 78 0.66 17.14 8.11
CA PRO A 78 -0.04 17.10 6.83
C PRO A 78 0.85 17.38 5.62
N ALA A 79 1.93 18.14 5.78
CA ALA A 79 2.85 18.50 4.71
C ALA A 79 3.94 17.43 4.47
N ALA A 80 4.17 16.55 5.44
CA ALA A 80 5.21 15.53 5.31
C ALA A 80 4.81 14.40 4.35
N PRO A 81 5.80 13.79 3.66
CA PRO A 81 5.57 12.57 2.87
C PRO A 81 4.99 11.45 3.71
N VAL A 82 4.12 10.65 3.09
CA VAL A 82 3.47 9.53 3.77
C VAL A 82 3.44 8.29 2.89
N VAL A 83 3.55 7.13 3.52
CA VAL A 83 3.30 5.84 2.90
C VAL A 83 1.97 5.28 3.42
N ALA A 84 1.09 4.90 2.49
CA ALA A 84 -0.15 4.21 2.82
C ALA A 84 -0.08 2.74 2.39
N VAL A 85 -0.41 1.84 3.31
CA VAL A 85 -0.49 0.40 3.06
C VAL A 85 -1.89 -0.08 3.41
N THR A 86 -2.55 -0.71 2.44
CA THR A 86 -3.82 -1.38 2.70
C THR A 86 -3.61 -2.89 2.63
N LEU A 87 -4.12 -3.60 3.61
CA LEU A 87 -4.12 -5.05 3.66
C LEU A 87 -5.55 -5.57 3.84
N ALA A 88 -5.93 -6.56 3.06
CA ALA A 88 -7.27 -7.12 3.12
C ALA A 88 -7.30 -8.62 2.89
N ARG A 89 -8.19 -9.33 3.60
CA ARG A 89 -8.56 -10.71 3.33
C ARG A 89 -9.94 -10.76 2.71
N MET A 90 -9.97 -11.13 1.44
CA MET A 90 -11.17 -11.11 0.62
C MET A 90 -12.15 -12.24 0.96
N LYS A 91 -13.44 -11.92 0.94
CA LYS A 91 -14.51 -12.91 0.77
C LYS A 91 -14.56 -13.32 -0.70
N LEU A 92 -14.12 -14.53 -1.04
CA LEU A 92 -13.96 -14.96 -2.44
C LEU A 92 -15.19 -14.70 -3.33
N PRO A 93 -16.44 -14.93 -2.87
CA PRO A 93 -17.63 -14.59 -3.67
C PRO A 93 -17.81 -13.09 -3.94
N GLN A 94 -17.10 -12.22 -3.20
CA GLN A 94 -17.16 -10.76 -3.39
C GLN A 94 -16.06 -10.23 -4.29
N VAL A 95 -15.11 -11.05 -4.73
CA VAL A 95 -13.97 -10.64 -5.57
C VAL A 95 -14.41 -9.92 -6.84
N PRO A 96 -15.39 -10.39 -7.65
CA PRO A 96 -15.81 -9.67 -8.86
C PRO A 96 -16.33 -8.26 -8.54
N ARG A 97 -17.09 -8.13 -7.44
CA ARG A 97 -17.65 -6.84 -6.99
C ARG A 97 -16.54 -5.91 -6.46
N PHE A 98 -15.60 -6.46 -5.69
CA PHE A 98 -14.41 -5.72 -5.24
C PHE A 98 -13.60 -5.18 -6.42
N ILE A 99 -13.38 -6.00 -7.45
CA ILE A 99 -12.66 -5.60 -8.65
C ILE A 99 -13.37 -4.46 -9.39
N HIS A 100 -14.70 -4.55 -9.53
CA HIS A 100 -15.50 -3.51 -10.18
C HIS A 100 -15.36 -2.16 -9.49
N TRP A 101 -15.44 -2.12 -8.17
CA TRP A 101 -15.35 -0.89 -7.38
C TRP A 101 -13.91 -0.48 -7.07
N GLY A 102 -13.00 -1.42 -6.93
CA GLY A 102 -11.61 -1.17 -6.57
C GLY A 102 -10.75 -0.68 -7.74
N LYS A 103 -10.99 -1.17 -8.97
CA LYS A 103 -10.19 -0.78 -10.13
C LYS A 103 -10.19 0.73 -10.39
N PRO A 104 -11.34 1.46 -10.35
CA PRO A 104 -11.34 2.91 -10.49
C PRO A 104 -10.55 3.64 -9.38
N VAL A 105 -10.50 3.07 -8.16
CA VAL A 105 -9.67 3.60 -7.07
C VAL A 105 -8.19 3.33 -7.31
N GLU A 106 -7.84 2.13 -7.80
CA GLU A 106 -6.46 1.82 -8.19
C GLU A 106 -5.93 2.80 -9.24
N GLU A 107 -6.74 3.13 -10.25
CA GLU A 107 -6.39 4.12 -11.28
C GLU A 107 -6.25 5.53 -10.68
N LEU A 108 -7.17 5.91 -9.79
CA LEU A 108 -7.12 7.19 -9.09
C LEU A 108 -5.82 7.35 -8.29
N VAL A 109 -5.43 6.34 -7.52
CA VAL A 109 -4.20 6.38 -6.72
C VAL A 109 -2.95 6.37 -7.61
N ARG A 110 -2.92 5.53 -8.65
CA ARG A 110 -1.78 5.42 -9.57
C ARG A 110 -1.50 6.72 -10.32
N ASP A 111 -2.57 7.36 -10.81
CA ASP A 111 -2.50 8.51 -11.71
C ASP A 111 -2.56 9.86 -10.96
N HIS A 112 -2.65 9.83 -9.63
CA HIS A 112 -2.68 11.04 -8.81
C HIS A 112 -1.33 11.77 -8.83
N PRO A 113 -1.28 13.09 -9.09
CA PRO A 113 -0.02 13.83 -9.18
C PRO A 113 0.80 13.82 -7.87
N GLY A 114 0.15 13.68 -6.72
CA GLY A 114 0.81 13.54 -5.42
C GLY A 114 1.35 12.13 -5.13
N THR A 115 1.15 11.14 -6.02
CA THR A 115 1.65 9.78 -5.85
C THR A 115 2.97 9.59 -6.59
N THR A 116 4.02 9.20 -5.89
CA THR A 116 5.35 8.92 -6.49
C THR A 116 5.54 7.45 -6.83
N LEU A 117 4.89 6.56 -6.08
CA LEU A 117 4.83 5.12 -6.34
C LEU A 117 3.48 4.55 -5.88
N ALA A 118 2.88 3.71 -6.71
CA ALA A 118 1.71 2.93 -6.32
C ALA A 118 1.78 1.53 -6.91
N ILE A 119 1.69 0.53 -6.05
CA ILE A 119 1.71 -0.88 -6.40
C ILE A 119 0.62 -1.65 -5.67
N ALA A 120 0.27 -2.81 -6.20
CA ALA A 120 -0.54 -3.79 -5.50
C ALA A 120 0.25 -5.09 -5.33
N ALA A 121 -0.22 -5.93 -4.43
CA ALA A 121 0.33 -7.26 -4.25
C ALA A 121 -0.77 -8.24 -3.82
N MET A 122 -0.54 -9.52 -4.11
CA MET A 122 -1.45 -10.56 -3.66
C MET A 122 -0.72 -11.79 -3.12
N ARG A 123 -1.37 -12.46 -2.19
CA ARG A 123 -1.00 -13.78 -1.69
C ARG A 123 -2.24 -14.66 -1.75
N LEU A 124 -2.15 -15.70 -2.56
CA LEU A 124 -3.26 -16.66 -2.70
C LEU A 124 -3.61 -17.28 -1.33
N PRO A 125 -4.87 -17.66 -1.11
CA PRO A 125 -5.98 -17.54 -2.07
C PRO A 125 -6.74 -16.21 -2.00
N ARG A 126 -6.53 -15.34 -0.98
CA ARG A 126 -7.46 -14.24 -0.72
C ARG A 126 -6.86 -12.96 -0.14
N THR A 127 -5.55 -12.89 0.08
CA THR A 127 -4.92 -11.68 0.64
C THR A 127 -4.52 -10.75 -0.48
N VAL A 128 -4.94 -9.49 -0.38
CA VAL A 128 -4.54 -8.40 -1.29
C VAL A 128 -3.97 -7.25 -0.48
N SER A 129 -3.07 -6.51 -1.10
CA SER A 129 -2.45 -5.33 -0.51
C SER A 129 -2.28 -4.26 -1.58
N THR A 130 -2.36 -3.00 -1.16
CA THR A 130 -1.85 -1.86 -1.92
C THR A 130 -0.80 -1.14 -1.10
N PHE A 131 0.18 -0.58 -1.78
CA PHE A 131 1.23 0.24 -1.20
C PHE A 131 1.36 1.49 -2.07
N SER A 132 1.35 2.66 -1.45
CA SER A 132 1.52 3.93 -2.16
C SER A 132 2.36 4.91 -1.35
N VAL A 133 3.23 5.64 -2.06
CA VAL A 133 4.07 6.71 -1.53
C VAL A 133 3.52 8.03 -2.05
N TRP A 134 3.33 8.98 -1.16
CA TRP A 134 2.70 10.28 -1.43
C TRP A 134 3.64 11.42 -1.08
N THR A 135 3.57 12.50 -1.86
CA THR A 135 4.34 13.73 -1.63
C THR A 135 3.98 14.39 -0.31
N SER A 136 2.72 14.25 0.12
CA SER A 136 2.31 14.71 1.44
C SER A 136 1.12 13.90 1.97
N GLN A 137 0.93 13.92 3.28
CA GLN A 137 -0.26 13.34 3.90
C GLN A 137 -1.53 14.07 3.46
N GLN A 138 -1.46 15.40 3.23
CA GLN A 138 -2.60 16.19 2.78
C GLN A 138 -3.10 15.72 1.42
N GLU A 139 -2.21 15.54 0.43
CA GLU A 139 -2.57 15.03 -0.91
C GLU A 139 -3.29 13.67 -0.83
N MET A 140 -2.79 12.77 0.00
CA MET A 140 -3.43 11.48 0.21
C MET A 140 -4.82 11.62 0.85
N VAL A 141 -4.96 12.51 1.85
CA VAL A 141 -6.24 12.75 2.54
C VAL A 141 -7.25 13.38 1.61
N ASP A 142 -6.83 14.35 0.79
CA ASP A 142 -7.69 15.00 -0.20
C ASP A 142 -8.20 14.00 -1.25
N MET A 143 -7.33 13.08 -1.70
CA MET A 143 -7.74 11.98 -2.58
C MET A 143 -8.79 11.08 -1.91
N VAL A 144 -8.58 10.69 -0.67
CA VAL A 144 -9.51 9.82 0.09
C VAL A 144 -10.88 10.47 0.24
N HIS A 145 -10.93 11.79 0.45
CA HIS A 145 -12.17 12.55 0.65
C HIS A 145 -12.75 13.15 -0.63
N GLY A 146 -12.16 12.87 -1.80
CA GLY A 146 -12.65 13.38 -3.08
C GLY A 146 -12.43 14.88 -3.29
N HIS A 147 -11.46 15.48 -2.59
CA HIS A 147 -11.13 16.90 -2.67
C HIS A 147 -10.00 17.19 -3.67
N SER A 148 -9.37 16.16 -4.23
CA SER A 148 -8.29 16.35 -5.20
C SER A 148 -8.77 16.94 -6.51
N ALA A 149 -7.95 17.80 -7.12
CA ALA A 149 -8.19 18.40 -8.43
C ALA A 149 -7.89 17.42 -9.59
N VAL A 150 -8.43 16.20 -9.52
CA VAL A 150 -8.27 15.14 -10.53
C VAL A 150 -9.63 14.72 -11.09
N PRO A 151 -9.69 14.13 -12.30
CA PRO A 151 -10.96 13.67 -12.86
C PRO A 151 -11.64 12.61 -11.99
N ARG A 152 -12.92 12.83 -11.67
CA ARG A 152 -13.75 11.91 -10.87
C ARG A 152 -13.15 11.61 -9.49
N PRO A 153 -12.90 12.61 -8.65
CA PRO A 153 -12.25 12.43 -7.35
C PRO A 153 -13.12 11.61 -6.37
N GLU A 154 -14.42 11.51 -6.61
CA GLU A 154 -15.39 10.79 -5.78
C GLU A 154 -15.28 9.25 -5.83
N ARG A 155 -14.43 8.69 -6.69
CA ARG A 155 -14.30 7.23 -6.88
C ARG A 155 -13.98 6.49 -5.59
N HIS A 156 -13.11 7.06 -4.76
CA HIS A 156 -12.75 6.45 -3.47
C HIS A 156 -13.95 6.44 -2.53
N ILE A 157 -14.68 7.55 -2.42
CA ILE A 157 -15.88 7.68 -1.58
C ILE A 157 -16.94 6.67 -2.02
N ALA A 158 -17.19 6.56 -3.33
CA ALA A 158 -18.17 5.62 -3.87
C ALA A 158 -17.80 4.16 -3.54
N ALA A 159 -16.52 3.79 -3.66
CA ALA A 159 -16.04 2.46 -3.31
C ALA A 159 -16.19 2.17 -1.80
N MET A 160 -15.94 3.17 -0.94
CA MET A 160 -16.11 3.03 0.51
C MET A 160 -17.58 2.92 0.90
N ALA A 161 -18.46 3.69 0.29
CA ALA A 161 -19.91 3.57 0.49
C ALA A 161 -20.42 2.18 0.11
N GLU A 162 -19.97 1.62 -1.01
CA GLU A 162 -20.34 0.27 -1.43
C GLU A 162 -19.77 -0.81 -0.50
N ARG A 163 -18.56 -0.61 0.03
CA ARG A 163 -18.01 -1.47 1.06
C ARG A 163 -18.84 -1.44 2.34
N GLN A 164 -19.28 -0.26 2.78
CA GLN A 164 -20.15 -0.12 3.96
C GLN A 164 -21.51 -0.82 3.76
N ARG A 165 -22.06 -0.72 2.56
CA ARG A 165 -23.33 -1.41 2.21
C ARG A 165 -23.18 -2.93 2.31
N LYS A 166 -22.08 -3.50 1.83
CA LYS A 166 -21.78 -4.93 1.89
C LYS A 166 -20.28 -5.16 1.83
N ASP A 167 -19.67 -5.51 2.95
CA ASP A 167 -18.22 -5.65 3.04
C ASP A 167 -17.69 -6.78 2.14
N PHE A 168 -16.63 -6.44 1.39
CA PHE A 168 -15.89 -7.35 0.53
C PHE A 168 -14.94 -8.27 1.30
N HIS A 169 -14.62 -7.95 2.55
CA HIS A 169 -13.50 -8.48 3.30
C HIS A 169 -13.93 -9.20 4.57
N PHE A 170 -13.12 -10.15 5.02
CA PHE A 170 -13.17 -10.70 6.38
C PHE A 170 -12.38 -9.80 7.34
N GLU A 171 -11.20 -9.36 6.88
CA GLU A 171 -10.32 -8.44 7.58
C GLU A 171 -9.86 -7.37 6.61
N PHE A 172 -9.74 -6.16 7.09
CA PHE A 172 -9.29 -5.02 6.31
C PHE A 172 -8.64 -4.00 7.23
N THR A 173 -7.46 -3.54 6.87
CA THR A 173 -6.78 -2.44 7.54
C THR A 173 -6.13 -1.52 6.54
N THR A 174 -6.08 -0.23 6.88
CA THR A 174 -5.22 0.76 6.25
C THR A 174 -4.23 1.26 7.29
N LEU A 175 -2.97 1.25 6.93
CA LEU A 175 -1.85 1.67 7.77
C LEU A 175 -1.20 2.89 7.13
N ARG A 176 -0.80 3.86 7.96
CA ARG A 176 0.03 5.00 7.57
C ARG A 176 1.38 4.92 8.22
N PHE A 177 2.39 5.34 7.46
CA PHE A 177 3.78 5.36 7.92
C PHE A 177 4.46 6.65 7.47
N LYS A 178 5.37 7.15 8.32
CA LYS A 178 6.38 8.12 7.93
C LYS A 178 7.53 7.36 7.30
N PRO A 179 7.93 7.64 6.05
CA PRO A 179 9.15 7.08 5.49
C PRO A 179 10.37 7.65 6.24
N ILE A 180 11.36 6.78 6.52
CA ILE A 180 12.57 7.14 7.27
C ILE A 180 13.79 7.12 6.37
N ALA A 181 13.94 6.05 5.58
CA ALA A 181 15.09 5.88 4.68
C ALA A 181 14.70 5.01 3.49
N GLU A 182 15.22 5.35 2.32
CA GLU A 182 15.04 4.64 1.06
C GLU A 182 16.36 4.04 0.61
N TYR A 183 16.32 2.83 0.07
CA TYR A 183 17.48 2.08 -0.40
C TYR A 183 17.18 1.42 -1.75
N GLY A 184 18.23 1.28 -2.57
CA GLY A 184 18.13 0.64 -3.87
C GLY A 184 17.45 1.50 -4.94
N MET A 185 16.97 0.86 -6.00
CA MET A 185 16.35 1.53 -7.14
C MET A 185 15.04 0.81 -7.54
N TRP A 186 14.04 1.60 -7.88
CA TRP A 186 12.77 1.12 -8.45
C TRP A 186 12.74 1.41 -9.96
N ASP A 187 12.81 0.37 -10.78
CA ASP A 187 12.84 0.51 -12.25
C ASP A 187 13.85 1.59 -12.73
N GLY A 188 15.07 1.55 -12.18
CA GLY A 188 16.14 2.51 -12.49
C GLY A 188 15.97 3.90 -11.88
N ARG A 189 14.92 4.14 -11.08
CA ARG A 189 14.68 5.42 -10.38
C ARG A 189 15.07 5.31 -8.91
N THR A 190 15.64 6.38 -8.40
CA THR A 190 15.87 6.67 -6.98
C THR A 190 15.00 7.84 -6.54
N HIS A 191 14.98 8.15 -5.24
CA HIS A 191 14.16 9.24 -4.69
C HIS A 191 12.67 9.08 -4.99
N ILE A 192 12.19 7.84 -4.83
CA ILE A 192 10.76 7.53 -4.86
C ILE A 192 10.06 8.16 -3.66
N VAL A 193 10.74 8.13 -2.51
CA VAL A 193 10.31 8.85 -1.30
C VAL A 193 10.71 10.31 -1.44
N PRO A 194 9.73 11.25 -1.43
CA PRO A 194 10.02 12.68 -1.44
C PRO A 194 10.79 13.10 -0.17
N THR A 195 11.71 14.04 -0.33
CA THR A 195 12.50 14.65 0.76
C THR A 195 11.85 15.93 1.24
#